data_4b15747214774631f9b6d9dc34664880
#
_entry.id   4b15747214774631f9b6d9dc34664880
#
_cell.length_a   1.000
_cell.length_b   1.000
_cell.length_c   1.000
_cell.angle_alpha   90.00
_cell.angle_beta   90.00
_cell.angle_gamma   90.00
#
_symmetry.space_group_name_H-M   'P 1'
#
loop_
_entity.id
_entity.type
_entity.pdbx_description
1 polymer ?
#
loop_
_entity_poly.entity_id
_entity_poly.type
_entity_poly.pdbx_seq_one_letter_code
_entity_poly.pdbx_strand_id
1 'polypeptide(L)'
;MHSQHLGKLQLLPAVDISEGRAVRPVGGQLLGTSQSVDPVAAAITWCEAGAEWIHLVDLDLAFGRGTNTSVLEQVIDEVRNRTSNRIKIQVSGGIKDHRSIELALSLRPDRINVTSAALAQPSWLEQVLEEHGELLALGVDVRDGVVVARGTDWRGDALDASIMWLERAGAQRYVVTDVSRDGALSGPGLEPLQHVLALTGKPVIASGGVANLNDIRVLRGMTAQGLEALVLGKALYTGRFTLEQALQVAHGTAEGVSLQEQLAWKPPTEQAESSVE
;
A
#
# COMPACT_ATOMS: atom_id res chain seq x y z
N MET A 1 11.81 -28.87 -16.91
CA MET A 1 11.47 -27.48 -16.57
C MET A 1 10.43 -27.52 -15.46
N HIS A 2 10.83 -27.21 -14.22
CA HIS A 2 9.89 -27.16 -13.09
C HIS A 2 9.05 -25.90 -13.27
N SER A 3 7.77 -26.07 -13.55
CA SER A 3 6.80 -25.00 -13.42
C SER A 3 6.79 -24.59 -11.95
N GLN A 4 7.49 -23.51 -11.59
CA GLN A 4 7.35 -22.90 -10.28
C GLN A 4 5.89 -22.45 -10.20
N HIS A 5 5.10 -23.04 -9.32
CA HIS A 5 3.79 -22.53 -8.98
C HIS A 5 3.99 -21.14 -8.34
N LEU A 6 3.86 -20.10 -9.15
CA LEU A 6 3.83 -18.74 -8.65
C LEU A 6 2.65 -18.60 -7.70
N GLY A 7 2.91 -18.12 -6.50
CA GLY A 7 1.88 -17.84 -5.50
C GLY A 7 0.88 -16.77 -5.96
N LYS A 8 -0.21 -16.67 -5.26
CA LYS A 8 -1.17 -15.57 -5.41
C LYS A 8 -0.58 -14.32 -4.75
N LEU A 9 -0.46 -13.21 -5.50
CA LEU A 9 -0.06 -11.92 -4.96
C LEU A 9 -1.32 -11.21 -4.45
N GLN A 10 -1.38 -10.85 -3.17
CA GLN A 10 -2.48 -10.08 -2.60
C GLN A 10 -2.41 -8.63 -3.07
N LEU A 11 -3.56 -8.02 -3.36
CA LEU A 11 -3.64 -6.60 -3.71
C LEU A 11 -4.37 -5.83 -2.61
N LEU A 12 -3.77 -4.72 -2.18
CA LEU A 12 -4.29 -3.82 -1.16
C LEU A 12 -4.58 -2.45 -1.82
N PRO A 13 -5.77 -2.23 -2.41
CA PRO A 13 -6.16 -0.90 -2.85
C PRO A 13 -6.19 0.05 -1.66
N ALA A 14 -5.56 1.23 -1.84
CA ALA A 14 -5.44 2.22 -0.78
C ALA A 14 -6.61 3.19 -0.76
N VAL A 15 -7.01 3.64 0.43
CA VAL A 15 -7.89 4.78 0.66
C VAL A 15 -7.15 5.74 1.59
N ASP A 16 -6.61 6.80 1.01
CA ASP A 16 -5.89 7.84 1.72
C ASP A 16 -6.90 8.87 2.25
N ILE A 17 -6.91 9.14 3.56
CA ILE A 17 -7.88 10.03 4.20
C ILE A 17 -7.16 11.25 4.77
N SER A 18 -7.65 12.43 4.40
CA SER A 18 -7.21 13.72 4.93
C SER A 18 -8.42 14.62 5.14
N GLU A 19 -8.48 15.30 6.28
CA GLU A 19 -9.58 16.19 6.66
C GLU A 19 -10.96 15.52 6.54
N GLY A 20 -11.03 14.25 6.94
CA GLY A 20 -12.24 13.43 6.89
C GLY A 20 -12.68 12.99 5.50
N ARG A 21 -11.84 13.13 4.47
CA ARG A 21 -12.19 12.85 3.08
C ARG A 21 -11.16 11.96 2.39
N ALA A 22 -11.60 11.12 1.47
CA ALA A 22 -10.70 10.39 0.60
C ALA A 22 -10.09 11.37 -0.43
N VAL A 23 -8.75 11.52 -0.39
CA VAL A 23 -8.04 12.53 -1.20
C VAL A 23 -7.62 12.04 -2.56
N ARG A 24 -7.81 10.75 -2.85
CA ARG A 24 -7.59 10.14 -4.16
C ARG A 24 -8.84 9.39 -4.55
N PRO A 25 -9.69 9.97 -5.42
CA PRO A 25 -10.95 9.37 -5.77
C PRO A 25 -10.78 8.07 -6.55
N VAL A 26 -11.73 7.16 -6.34
CA VAL A 26 -11.85 5.88 -7.03
C VAL A 26 -12.38 6.10 -8.44
N GLY A 27 -11.89 5.30 -9.42
CA GLY A 27 -12.43 5.28 -10.79
C GLY A 27 -11.73 6.19 -11.79
N GLY A 28 -10.50 6.64 -11.51
CA GLY A 28 -9.64 7.32 -12.50
C GLY A 28 -10.06 8.74 -12.88
N GLN A 29 -11.15 9.24 -12.36
CA GLN A 29 -11.46 10.66 -12.45
C GLN A 29 -10.67 11.37 -11.36
N LEU A 30 -9.65 12.11 -11.75
CA LEU A 30 -9.12 13.21 -10.95
C LEU A 30 -10.28 14.21 -10.81
N LEU A 31 -11.11 13.97 -9.80
CA LEU A 31 -11.97 15.02 -9.35
C LEU A 31 -11.02 16.12 -8.89
N GLY A 32 -11.07 17.27 -9.54
CA GLY A 32 -10.27 18.41 -9.12
C GLY A 32 -10.41 18.59 -7.60
N THR A 33 -9.51 19.34 -6.99
CA THR A 33 -9.44 19.61 -5.55
C THR A 33 -10.76 20.03 -4.89
N SER A 34 -11.82 20.24 -5.66
CA SER A 34 -13.16 20.59 -5.24
C SER A 34 -14.14 19.41 -5.07
N GLN A 35 -13.80 18.19 -5.45
CA GLN A 35 -14.68 17.03 -5.29
C GLN A 35 -13.97 15.94 -4.48
N SER A 36 -14.03 16.08 -3.17
CA SER A 36 -13.61 15.05 -2.22
C SER A 36 -14.64 13.92 -2.20
N VAL A 37 -14.16 12.69 -2.27
CA VAL A 37 -15.00 11.49 -2.20
C VAL A 37 -15.22 11.10 -0.74
N ASP A 38 -16.40 10.60 -0.44
CA ASP A 38 -16.69 9.94 0.83
C ASP A 38 -15.78 8.71 1.01
N PRO A 39 -15.00 8.62 2.10
CA PRO A 39 -14.10 7.50 2.35
C PRO A 39 -14.81 6.14 2.39
N VAL A 40 -16.03 6.08 2.91
CA VAL A 40 -16.86 4.86 2.92
C VAL A 40 -17.19 4.43 1.50
N ALA A 41 -17.68 5.36 0.67
CA ALA A 41 -18.00 5.06 -0.71
C ALA A 41 -16.76 4.59 -1.50
N ALA A 42 -15.60 5.21 -1.27
CA ALA A 42 -14.34 4.78 -1.87
C ALA A 42 -13.98 3.33 -1.49
N ALA A 43 -14.03 3.00 -0.19
CA ALA A 43 -13.73 1.65 0.28
C ALA A 43 -14.72 0.61 -0.28
N ILE A 44 -16.02 0.91 -0.30
CA ILE A 44 -17.04 0.01 -0.84
C ILE A 44 -16.84 -0.24 -2.34
N THR A 45 -16.43 0.77 -3.11
CA THR A 45 -16.10 0.57 -4.53
C THR A 45 -15.00 -0.47 -4.71
N TRP A 46 -13.97 -0.47 -3.86
CA TRP A 46 -12.93 -1.51 -3.90
C TRP A 46 -13.47 -2.89 -3.49
N CYS A 47 -14.37 -2.95 -2.51
CA CYS A 47 -15.01 -4.20 -2.13
C CYS A 47 -15.81 -4.80 -3.32
N GLU A 48 -16.58 -3.98 -4.01
CA GLU A 48 -17.39 -4.37 -5.16
C GLU A 48 -16.52 -4.81 -6.35
N ALA A 49 -15.36 -4.20 -6.52
CA ALA A 49 -14.35 -4.58 -7.51
C ALA A 49 -13.57 -5.86 -7.16
N GLY A 50 -13.89 -6.52 -6.04
CA GLY A 50 -13.33 -7.81 -5.65
C GLY A 50 -12.08 -7.74 -4.76
N ALA A 51 -11.81 -6.62 -4.09
CA ALA A 51 -10.73 -6.54 -3.12
C ALA A 51 -10.89 -7.59 -2.00
N GLU A 52 -9.80 -8.22 -1.59
CA GLU A 52 -9.73 -9.09 -0.41
C GLU A 52 -9.14 -8.36 0.80
N TRP A 53 -8.43 -7.27 0.53
CA TRP A 53 -7.84 -6.35 1.49
C TRP A 53 -8.12 -4.91 1.10
N ILE A 54 -8.17 -4.02 2.08
CA ILE A 54 -8.14 -2.56 1.89
C ILE A 54 -7.04 -1.98 2.75
N HIS A 55 -6.28 -1.03 2.20
CA HIS A 55 -5.25 -0.28 2.90
C HIS A 55 -5.77 1.12 3.22
N LEU A 56 -6.08 1.39 4.50
CA LEU A 56 -6.56 2.68 4.97
C LEU A 56 -5.41 3.51 5.53
N VAL A 57 -5.28 4.76 5.08
CA VAL A 57 -4.19 5.64 5.49
C VAL A 57 -4.72 6.91 6.12
N ASP A 58 -4.35 7.17 7.38
CA ASP A 58 -4.58 8.45 8.05
C ASP A 58 -3.45 9.43 7.69
N LEU A 59 -3.69 10.29 6.70
CA LEU A 59 -2.71 11.28 6.29
C LEU A 59 -2.55 12.43 7.30
N ASP A 60 -3.60 12.75 8.06
CA ASP A 60 -3.49 13.83 9.05
C ASP A 60 -2.63 13.38 10.23
N LEU A 61 -2.76 12.13 10.67
CA LEU A 61 -1.86 11.55 11.66
C LEU A 61 -0.42 11.44 11.12
N ALA A 62 -0.28 11.02 9.85
CA ALA A 62 1.03 10.90 9.19
C ALA A 62 1.79 12.24 9.14
N PHE A 63 1.06 13.35 8.90
CA PHE A 63 1.62 14.69 8.80
C PHE A 63 1.52 15.51 10.09
N GLY A 64 1.05 14.91 11.20
CA GLY A 64 0.96 15.59 12.50
C GLY A 64 -0.08 16.72 12.54
N ARG A 65 -1.14 16.66 11.70
CA ARG A 65 -2.20 17.67 11.60
C ARG A 65 -3.47 17.31 12.37
N GLY A 66 -3.50 16.16 13.01
CA GLY A 66 -4.66 15.62 13.71
C GLY A 66 -4.80 14.12 13.49
N THR A 67 -6.02 13.62 13.49
CA THR A 67 -6.33 12.20 13.19
C THR A 67 -7.72 12.06 12.57
N ASN A 68 -7.89 11.07 11.72
CA ASN A 68 -9.16 10.67 11.12
C ASN A 68 -9.74 9.41 11.77
N THR A 69 -9.40 9.09 13.02
CA THR A 69 -9.76 7.83 13.69
C THR A 69 -11.26 7.54 13.60
N SER A 70 -12.15 8.52 13.82
CA SER A 70 -13.61 8.33 13.73
C SER A 70 -14.07 8.01 12.30
N VAL A 71 -13.42 8.57 11.29
CA VAL A 71 -13.73 8.29 9.89
C VAL A 71 -13.23 6.90 9.50
N LEU A 72 -12.03 6.52 9.96
CA LEU A 72 -11.50 5.17 9.77
C LEU A 72 -12.40 4.12 10.42
N GLU A 73 -12.88 4.37 11.64
CA GLU A 73 -13.84 3.50 12.35
C GLU A 73 -15.12 3.32 11.52
N GLN A 74 -15.70 4.41 11.02
CA GLN A 74 -16.89 4.35 10.17
C GLN A 74 -16.65 3.55 8.88
N VAL A 75 -15.51 3.73 8.22
CA VAL A 75 -15.15 2.97 7.00
C VAL A 75 -15.04 1.47 7.34
N ILE A 76 -14.33 1.13 8.42
CA ILE A 76 -14.12 -0.26 8.84
C ILE A 76 -15.44 -0.96 9.16
N ASP A 77 -16.30 -0.30 9.94
CA ASP A 77 -17.60 -0.86 10.32
C ASP A 77 -18.49 -1.09 9.09
N GLU A 78 -18.54 -0.13 8.18
CA GLU A 78 -19.37 -0.25 6.97
C GLU A 78 -18.85 -1.35 6.03
N VAL A 79 -17.53 -1.44 5.83
CA VAL A 79 -16.91 -2.53 5.05
C VAL A 79 -17.23 -3.88 5.68
N ARG A 80 -17.07 -4.03 6.99
CA ARG A 80 -17.37 -5.28 7.71
C ARG A 80 -18.82 -5.67 7.59
N ASN A 81 -19.73 -4.73 7.80
CA ASN A 81 -21.17 -4.96 7.72
C ASN A 81 -21.58 -5.43 6.31
N ARG A 82 -21.15 -4.74 5.27
CA ARG A 82 -21.51 -5.07 3.88
C ARG A 82 -20.87 -6.35 3.37
N THR A 83 -19.71 -6.71 3.87
CA THR A 83 -18.96 -7.87 3.37
C THR A 83 -19.00 -9.07 4.31
N SER A 84 -19.73 -8.99 5.42
CA SER A 84 -19.78 -10.03 6.47
C SER A 84 -18.36 -10.43 6.94
N ASN A 85 -17.50 -9.45 7.18
CA ASN A 85 -16.10 -9.59 7.60
C ASN A 85 -15.20 -10.38 6.61
N ARG A 86 -15.56 -10.48 5.33
CA ARG A 86 -14.74 -11.18 4.33
C ARG A 86 -13.53 -10.37 3.87
N ILE A 87 -13.62 -9.05 3.91
CA ILE A 87 -12.56 -8.12 3.53
C ILE A 87 -11.71 -7.79 4.74
N LYS A 88 -10.40 -7.94 4.61
CA LYS A 88 -9.42 -7.60 5.64
C LYS A 88 -8.97 -6.15 5.50
N ILE A 89 -8.62 -5.55 6.63
CA ILE A 89 -8.26 -4.13 6.71
C ILE A 89 -6.86 -3.97 7.27
N GLN A 90 -6.00 -3.28 6.52
CA GLN A 90 -4.72 -2.79 7.00
C GLN A 90 -4.83 -1.29 7.26
N VAL A 91 -4.53 -0.86 8.49
CA VAL A 91 -4.47 0.56 8.87
C VAL A 91 -3.03 1.06 8.83
N SER A 92 -2.83 2.26 8.34
CA SER A 92 -1.54 2.93 8.16
C SER A 92 -1.65 4.44 8.39
N GLY A 93 -0.51 5.12 8.41
CA GLY A 93 -0.42 6.58 8.50
C GLY A 93 0.00 7.06 9.88
N GLY A 94 1.26 7.46 10.05
CA GLY A 94 1.77 8.13 11.24
C GLY A 94 1.90 7.26 12.51
N ILE A 95 1.77 5.95 12.42
CA ILE A 95 1.84 5.03 13.56
C ILE A 95 3.30 4.82 13.95
N LYS A 96 3.74 5.43 15.05
CA LYS A 96 5.17 5.49 15.44
C LYS A 96 5.43 5.62 16.95
N ASP A 97 4.40 5.70 17.78
CA ASP A 97 4.51 5.91 19.22
C ASP A 97 3.29 5.31 19.96
N HIS A 98 3.33 5.32 21.31
CA HIS A 98 2.25 4.75 22.14
C HIS A 98 0.86 5.29 21.79
N ARG A 99 0.74 6.60 21.57
CA ARG A 99 -0.56 7.20 21.25
C ARG A 99 -1.10 6.72 19.91
N SER A 100 -0.26 6.70 18.90
CA SER A 100 -0.68 6.32 17.54
C SER A 100 -0.95 4.82 17.41
N ILE A 101 -0.22 3.96 18.14
CA ILE A 101 -0.53 2.52 18.15
C ILE A 101 -1.84 2.22 18.89
N GLU A 102 -2.13 2.88 20.01
CA GLU A 102 -3.40 2.75 20.73
C GLU A 102 -4.60 3.14 19.87
N LEU A 103 -4.49 4.27 19.13
CA LEU A 103 -5.52 4.67 18.17
C LEU A 103 -5.73 3.60 17.10
N ALA A 104 -4.65 3.05 16.54
CA ALA A 104 -4.75 2.01 15.52
C ALA A 104 -5.36 0.71 16.07
N LEU A 105 -4.97 0.29 17.28
CA LEU A 105 -5.51 -0.90 17.95
C LEU A 105 -7.00 -0.75 18.28
N SER A 106 -7.45 0.45 18.65
CA SER A 106 -8.87 0.72 18.93
C SER A 106 -9.79 0.45 17.73
N LEU A 107 -9.28 0.58 16.52
CA LEU A 107 -9.97 0.29 15.26
C LEU A 107 -10.12 -1.22 14.99
N ARG A 108 -9.39 -2.07 15.72
CA ARG A 108 -9.38 -3.53 15.57
C ARG A 108 -9.12 -3.98 14.12
N PRO A 109 -8.09 -3.47 13.44
CA PRO A 109 -7.78 -3.87 12.07
C PRO A 109 -7.23 -5.29 12.00
N ASP A 110 -7.15 -5.86 10.81
CA ASP A 110 -6.48 -7.16 10.56
C ASP A 110 -4.96 -7.02 10.46
N ARG A 111 -4.46 -5.79 10.23
CA ARG A 111 -3.03 -5.47 10.18
C ARG A 111 -2.81 -3.98 10.45
N ILE A 112 -1.72 -3.66 11.14
CA ILE A 112 -1.26 -2.29 11.38
C ILE A 112 0.08 -2.10 10.70
N ASN A 113 0.20 -1.07 9.84
CA ASN A 113 1.47 -0.69 9.24
C ASN A 113 2.12 0.42 10.09
N VAL A 114 3.12 0.03 10.90
CA VAL A 114 3.96 0.95 11.68
C VAL A 114 4.95 1.63 10.75
N THR A 115 5.05 2.95 10.79
CA THR A 115 5.88 3.71 9.86
C THR A 115 7.38 3.57 10.17
N SER A 116 8.24 3.80 9.17
CA SER A 116 9.71 3.82 9.35
C SER A 116 10.19 4.85 10.38
N ALA A 117 9.39 5.90 10.68
CA ALA A 117 9.68 6.83 11.77
C ALA A 117 9.75 6.18 13.16
N ALA A 118 9.15 5.01 13.35
CA ALA A 118 9.22 4.24 14.58
C ALA A 118 10.64 3.76 14.92
N LEU A 119 11.49 3.59 13.92
CA LEU A 119 12.92 3.22 14.09
C LEU A 119 13.71 4.27 14.88
N ALA A 120 13.20 5.50 14.99
CA ALA A 120 13.77 6.52 15.87
C ALA A 120 13.50 6.25 17.37
N GLN A 121 12.67 5.26 17.70
CA GLN A 121 12.27 4.91 19.07
C GLN A 121 12.44 3.40 19.31
N PRO A 122 13.68 2.86 19.28
CA PRO A 122 13.94 1.43 19.27
C PRO A 122 13.33 0.68 20.45
N SER A 123 13.46 1.20 21.68
CA SER A 123 12.91 0.52 22.88
C SER A 123 11.38 0.43 22.87
N TRP A 124 10.70 1.46 22.35
CA TRP A 124 9.26 1.42 22.17
C TRP A 124 8.87 0.39 21.10
N LEU A 125 9.62 0.36 19.98
CA LEU A 125 9.33 -0.54 18.89
C LEU A 125 9.53 -2.01 19.28
N GLU A 126 10.60 -2.33 20.05
CA GLU A 126 10.82 -3.66 20.60
C GLU A 126 9.65 -4.11 21.49
N GLN A 127 9.18 -3.26 22.38
CA GLN A 127 8.02 -3.56 23.24
C GLN A 127 6.76 -3.83 22.41
N VAL A 128 6.45 -2.99 21.45
CA VAL A 128 5.24 -3.14 20.61
C VAL A 128 5.32 -4.38 19.72
N LEU A 129 6.51 -4.75 19.25
CA LEU A 129 6.73 -5.99 18.51
C LEU A 129 6.54 -7.23 19.39
N GLU A 130 6.99 -7.19 20.63
CA GLU A 130 6.75 -8.28 21.60
C GLU A 130 5.25 -8.47 21.90
N GLU A 131 4.52 -7.36 22.09
CA GLU A 131 3.10 -7.39 22.45
C GLU A 131 2.16 -7.70 21.29
N HIS A 132 2.48 -7.22 20.06
CA HIS A 132 1.56 -7.20 18.92
C HIS A 132 2.17 -7.69 17.60
N GLY A 133 3.37 -8.27 17.60
CA GLY A 133 4.16 -8.55 16.40
C GLY A 133 3.40 -9.18 15.23
N GLU A 134 2.51 -10.15 15.51
CA GLU A 134 1.68 -10.82 14.48
C GLU A 134 0.73 -9.87 13.74
N LEU A 135 0.28 -8.82 14.42
CA LEU A 135 -0.63 -7.81 13.86
C LEU A 135 0.13 -6.74 13.06
N LEU A 136 1.46 -6.63 13.27
CA LEU A 136 2.25 -5.52 12.74
C LEU A 136 2.90 -5.87 11.40
N ALA A 137 2.97 -4.85 10.54
CA ALA A 137 3.86 -4.78 9.40
C ALA A 137 4.74 -3.55 9.57
N LEU A 138 6.06 -3.70 9.38
CA LEU A 138 7.03 -2.63 9.58
C LEU A 138 7.29 -1.90 8.27
N GLY A 139 6.97 -0.61 8.23
CA GLY A 139 7.30 0.27 7.12
C GLY A 139 8.81 0.47 6.99
N VAL A 140 9.33 0.22 5.81
CA VAL A 140 10.73 0.41 5.43
C VAL A 140 10.73 1.31 4.19
N ASP A 141 10.74 2.61 4.44
CA ASP A 141 10.82 3.62 3.38
C ASP A 141 12.30 3.84 3.03
N VAL A 142 12.67 3.53 1.78
CA VAL A 142 14.06 3.54 1.33
C VAL A 142 14.31 4.69 0.37
N ARG A 143 15.43 5.40 0.57
CA ARG A 143 15.99 6.38 -0.36
C ARG A 143 17.50 6.23 -0.40
N ASP A 144 18.05 6.00 -1.59
CA ASP A 144 19.49 5.86 -1.81
C ASP A 144 20.15 4.81 -0.88
N GLY A 145 19.50 3.66 -0.68
CA GLY A 145 19.98 2.56 0.16
C GLY A 145 19.92 2.79 1.66
N VAL A 146 19.28 3.87 2.10
CA VAL A 146 19.12 4.24 3.52
C VAL A 146 17.64 4.28 3.88
N VAL A 147 17.29 3.82 5.08
CA VAL A 147 15.94 3.94 5.60
C VAL A 147 15.67 5.38 6.01
N VAL A 148 14.54 5.92 5.60
CA VAL A 148 14.12 7.31 5.87
C VAL A 148 12.72 7.34 6.48
N ALA A 149 12.36 8.41 7.18
CA ALA A 149 10.99 8.66 7.60
C ALA A 149 10.37 9.76 6.75
N ARG A 150 9.34 9.43 6.00
CA ARG A 150 8.66 10.39 5.11
C ARG A 150 8.09 11.58 5.90
N GLY A 151 8.22 12.77 5.32
CA GLY A 151 7.73 14.01 5.96
C GLY A 151 8.60 14.54 7.10
N THR A 152 9.80 13.97 7.31
CA THR A 152 10.79 14.41 8.30
C THR A 152 12.19 14.40 7.71
N ASP A 153 13.15 15.02 8.42
CA ASP A 153 14.56 14.96 8.06
C ASP A 153 15.27 13.74 8.67
N TRP A 154 14.54 12.87 9.38
CA TRP A 154 15.13 11.69 10.01
C TRP A 154 15.62 10.69 8.96
N ARG A 155 16.85 10.27 9.15
CA ARG A 155 17.50 9.21 8.38
C ARG A 155 18.02 8.17 9.36
N GLY A 156 17.68 6.92 9.10
CA GLY A 156 18.19 5.78 9.84
C GLY A 156 19.49 5.25 9.26
N ASP A 157 19.77 4.00 9.57
CA ASP A 157 20.93 3.28 9.07
C ASP A 157 20.74 2.82 7.61
N ALA A 158 21.80 2.25 7.04
CA ALA A 158 21.73 1.50 5.79
C ALA A 158 20.64 0.42 5.87
N LEU A 159 20.02 0.11 4.74
CA LEU A 159 18.89 -0.83 4.65
C LEU A 159 19.21 -2.17 5.33
N ASP A 160 20.38 -2.75 5.07
CA ASP A 160 20.81 -4.03 5.67
C ASP A 160 20.83 -3.99 7.18
N ALA A 161 21.47 -2.97 7.76
CA ALA A 161 21.57 -2.81 9.19
C ALA A 161 20.19 -2.64 9.84
N SER A 162 19.30 -1.89 9.19
CA SER A 162 17.94 -1.68 9.65
C SER A 162 17.13 -2.99 9.63
N ILE A 163 17.18 -3.77 8.55
CA ILE A 163 16.51 -5.07 8.47
C ILE A 163 17.06 -6.05 9.49
N MET A 164 18.40 -6.15 9.63
CA MET A 164 19.02 -7.04 10.62
C MET A 164 18.64 -6.67 12.06
N TRP A 165 18.45 -5.39 12.35
CA TRP A 165 17.98 -4.95 13.65
C TRP A 165 16.50 -5.33 13.85
N LEU A 166 15.64 -5.05 12.86
CA LEU A 166 14.21 -5.39 12.92
C LEU A 166 13.97 -6.91 13.06
N GLU A 167 14.75 -7.75 12.38
CA GLU A 167 14.69 -9.22 12.55
C GLU A 167 15.00 -9.62 14.00
N ARG A 168 16.04 -9.03 14.62
CA ARG A 168 16.37 -9.29 16.02
C ARG A 168 15.33 -8.75 17.00
N ALA A 169 14.70 -7.63 16.67
CA ALA A 169 13.61 -7.05 17.45
C ALA A 169 12.28 -7.85 17.33
N GLY A 170 12.20 -8.84 16.45
CA GLY A 170 11.03 -9.72 16.33
C GLY A 170 10.02 -9.29 15.27
N ALA A 171 10.41 -8.49 14.29
CA ALA A 171 9.53 -8.13 13.17
C ALA A 171 9.00 -9.37 12.45
N GLN A 172 7.70 -9.38 12.13
CA GLN A 172 7.03 -10.51 11.48
C GLN A 172 6.62 -10.22 10.03
N ARG A 173 6.66 -8.96 9.59
CA ARG A 173 6.28 -8.54 8.23
C ARG A 173 6.83 -7.16 7.91
N TYR A 174 7.12 -6.92 6.63
CA TYR A 174 7.65 -5.65 6.14
C TYR A 174 6.75 -5.01 5.08
N VAL A 175 6.70 -3.68 5.04
CA VAL A 175 6.14 -2.89 3.92
C VAL A 175 7.27 -2.07 3.34
N VAL A 176 7.74 -2.41 2.15
CA VAL A 176 8.88 -1.77 1.51
C VAL A 176 8.42 -0.75 0.49
N THR A 177 8.89 0.49 0.63
CA THR A 177 8.61 1.59 -0.29
C THR A 177 9.90 2.24 -0.78
N ASP A 178 10.12 2.27 -2.08
CA ASP A 178 11.10 3.19 -2.67
C ASP A 178 10.47 4.59 -2.75
N VAL A 179 10.93 5.50 -1.88
CA VAL A 179 10.36 6.85 -1.76
C VAL A 179 10.55 7.67 -3.04
N SER A 180 11.59 7.38 -3.84
CA SER A 180 11.83 8.07 -5.11
C SER A 180 10.81 7.71 -6.19
N ARG A 181 10.15 6.55 -6.07
CA ARG A 181 9.17 6.03 -7.04
C ARG A 181 7.73 6.13 -6.56
N ASP A 182 7.52 6.35 -5.24
CA ASP A 182 6.17 6.43 -4.70
C ASP A 182 5.37 7.58 -5.34
N GLY A 183 4.21 7.23 -5.90
CA GLY A 183 3.36 8.16 -6.65
C GLY A 183 3.91 8.64 -7.99
N ALA A 184 5.10 8.21 -8.42
CA ALA A 184 5.72 8.64 -9.67
C ALA A 184 5.16 7.92 -10.92
N LEU A 185 4.49 6.76 -10.77
CA LEU A 185 4.04 5.90 -11.88
C LEU A 185 5.20 5.53 -12.85
N SER A 186 6.37 5.29 -12.29
CA SER A 186 7.61 4.99 -13.04
C SER A 186 8.06 3.53 -12.92
N GLY A 187 7.18 2.66 -12.44
CA GLY A 187 7.48 1.27 -12.07
C GLY A 187 7.89 1.14 -10.61
N PRO A 188 7.73 -0.06 -10.00
CA PRO A 188 8.08 -0.33 -8.60
C PRO A 188 9.58 -0.22 -8.36
N GLY A 189 9.97 0.09 -7.14
CA GLY A 189 11.36 0.06 -6.68
C GLY A 189 11.86 -1.36 -6.49
N LEU A 190 12.31 -2.01 -7.56
CA LEU A 190 12.68 -3.43 -7.51
C LEU A 190 13.95 -3.68 -6.70
N GLU A 191 14.93 -2.75 -6.73
CA GLU A 191 16.20 -2.92 -6.06
C GLU A 191 16.05 -3.04 -4.54
N PRO A 192 15.47 -2.06 -3.81
CA PRO A 192 15.28 -2.20 -2.36
C PRO A 192 14.35 -3.35 -2.00
N LEU A 193 13.34 -3.64 -2.82
CA LEU A 193 12.42 -4.76 -2.61
C LEU A 193 13.15 -6.11 -2.68
N GLN A 194 13.93 -6.35 -3.74
CA GLN A 194 14.72 -7.57 -3.91
C GLN A 194 15.75 -7.73 -2.80
N HIS A 195 16.33 -6.61 -2.37
CA HIS A 195 17.30 -6.60 -1.30
C HIS A 195 16.69 -7.04 0.03
N VAL A 196 15.53 -6.48 0.40
CA VAL A 196 14.81 -6.93 1.61
C VAL A 196 14.36 -8.38 1.50
N LEU A 197 13.81 -8.82 0.36
CA LEU A 197 13.42 -10.22 0.14
C LEU A 197 14.60 -11.20 0.31
N ALA A 198 15.83 -10.78 0.00
CA ALA A 198 17.02 -11.59 0.19
C ALA A 198 17.51 -11.65 1.64
N LEU A 199 17.19 -10.63 2.44
CA LEU A 199 17.65 -10.51 3.83
C LEU A 199 16.70 -11.16 4.84
N THR A 200 15.42 -11.27 4.50
CA THR A 200 14.39 -11.80 5.42
C THR A 200 13.68 -13.02 4.87
N GLY A 201 13.31 -13.96 5.75
CA GLY A 201 12.36 -15.04 5.43
C GLY A 201 10.92 -14.68 5.76
N LYS A 202 10.65 -13.44 6.18
CA LYS A 202 9.32 -12.95 6.56
C LYS A 202 8.54 -12.44 5.34
N PRO A 203 7.20 -12.42 5.40
CA PRO A 203 6.39 -11.83 4.35
C PRO A 203 6.73 -10.36 4.10
N VAL A 204 6.81 -9.99 2.82
CA VAL A 204 7.08 -8.62 2.37
C VAL A 204 5.90 -8.10 1.55
N ILE A 205 5.52 -6.87 1.79
CA ILE A 205 4.52 -6.11 1.04
C ILE A 205 5.26 -5.04 0.24
N ALA A 206 5.08 -4.98 -1.06
CA ALA A 206 5.59 -3.88 -1.87
C ALA A 206 4.62 -2.68 -1.84
N SER A 207 5.16 -1.46 -1.83
CA SER A 207 4.37 -0.23 -1.89
C SER A 207 4.99 0.80 -2.83
N GLY A 208 4.15 1.46 -3.61
CA GLY A 208 4.55 2.57 -4.48
C GLY A 208 5.05 2.17 -5.88
N GLY A 209 5.03 3.14 -6.78
CA GLY A 209 5.64 3.09 -8.10
C GLY A 209 4.87 2.39 -9.21
N VAL A 210 4.03 1.41 -8.93
CA VAL A 210 3.29 0.64 -9.96
C VAL A 210 2.59 1.56 -10.95
N ALA A 211 2.80 1.32 -12.24
CA ALA A 211 2.30 2.15 -13.32
C ALA A 211 1.38 1.39 -14.29
N ASN A 212 1.52 0.07 -14.39
CA ASN A 212 0.81 -0.75 -15.38
C ASN A 212 0.70 -2.22 -14.92
N LEU A 213 -0.10 -3.02 -15.64
CA LEU A 213 -0.31 -4.45 -15.32
C LEU A 213 0.95 -5.31 -15.44
N ASN A 214 1.93 -4.90 -16.27
CA ASN A 214 3.19 -5.64 -16.38
C ASN A 214 4.03 -5.53 -15.11
N ASP A 215 3.96 -4.39 -14.40
CA ASP A 215 4.62 -4.24 -13.10
C ASP A 215 4.06 -5.25 -12.09
N ILE A 216 2.74 -5.45 -12.08
CA ILE A 216 2.07 -6.46 -11.22
C ILE A 216 2.54 -7.87 -11.60
N ARG A 217 2.70 -8.17 -12.91
CA ARG A 217 3.21 -9.47 -13.37
C ARG A 217 4.65 -9.71 -12.91
N VAL A 218 5.51 -8.70 -13.00
CA VAL A 218 6.90 -8.78 -12.51
C VAL A 218 6.92 -9.05 -11.00
N LEU A 219 6.13 -8.29 -10.22
CA LEU A 219 6.03 -8.46 -8.77
C LEU A 219 5.46 -9.84 -8.39
N ARG A 220 4.45 -10.33 -9.10
CA ARG A 220 3.94 -11.69 -8.90
C ARG A 220 5.03 -12.75 -9.06
N GLY A 221 5.99 -12.55 -9.96
CA GLY A 221 7.16 -13.43 -10.12
C GLY A 221 8.04 -13.54 -8.85
N MET A 222 7.91 -12.59 -7.90
CA MET A 222 8.67 -12.58 -6.65
C MET A 222 7.94 -13.25 -5.48
N THR A 223 6.73 -13.78 -5.67
CA THR A 223 5.96 -14.45 -4.59
C THR A 223 6.69 -15.65 -4.02
N ALA A 224 7.45 -16.38 -4.85
CA ALA A 224 8.28 -17.49 -4.40
C ALA A 224 9.46 -17.03 -3.50
N GLN A 225 9.81 -15.75 -3.51
CA GLN A 225 10.87 -15.16 -2.69
C GLN A 225 10.32 -14.54 -1.39
N GLY A 226 8.99 -14.58 -1.17
CA GLY A 226 8.36 -14.03 0.04
C GLY A 226 7.55 -12.75 -0.19
N LEU A 227 7.39 -12.27 -1.44
CA LEU A 227 6.48 -11.17 -1.70
C LEU A 227 5.02 -11.62 -1.51
N GLU A 228 4.37 -11.12 -0.46
CA GLU A 228 3.02 -11.49 -0.07
C GLU A 228 1.96 -10.63 -0.78
N ALA A 229 2.22 -9.32 -0.83
CA ALA A 229 1.21 -8.37 -1.23
C ALA A 229 1.77 -7.12 -1.90
N LEU A 230 0.86 -6.34 -2.49
CA LEU A 230 1.14 -5.08 -3.17
C LEU A 230 0.10 -4.02 -2.79
N VAL A 231 0.56 -2.87 -2.27
CA VAL A 231 -0.30 -1.70 -2.07
C VAL A 231 -0.46 -0.95 -3.40
N LEU A 232 -1.71 -0.73 -3.80
CA LEU A 232 -2.08 -0.02 -5.02
C LEU A 232 -2.80 1.28 -4.70
N GLY A 233 -2.18 2.41 -5.00
CA GLY A 233 -2.76 3.73 -4.84
C GLY A 233 -3.00 4.41 -6.19
N LYS A 234 -2.11 5.34 -6.56
CA LYS A 234 -2.26 6.27 -7.69
C LYS A 234 -2.59 5.62 -9.03
N ALA A 235 -2.06 4.43 -9.33
CA ALA A 235 -2.32 3.73 -10.59
C ALA A 235 -3.81 3.40 -10.78
N LEU A 236 -4.50 2.97 -9.72
CA LEU A 236 -5.94 2.72 -9.74
C LEU A 236 -6.72 4.04 -9.89
N TYR A 237 -6.35 5.07 -9.15
CA TYR A 237 -7.05 6.36 -9.18
C TYR A 237 -6.90 7.11 -10.50
N THR A 238 -5.79 6.90 -11.21
CA THR A 238 -5.57 7.50 -12.53
C THR A 238 -6.07 6.64 -13.69
N GLY A 239 -6.79 5.53 -13.39
CA GLY A 239 -7.37 4.66 -14.40
C GLY A 239 -6.35 3.98 -15.31
N ARG A 240 -5.11 3.75 -14.82
CA ARG A 240 -4.10 3.02 -15.59
C ARG A 240 -4.54 1.59 -15.88
N PHE A 241 -5.32 1.02 -14.99
CA PHE A 241 -6.01 -0.27 -15.09
C PHE A 241 -7.10 -0.34 -14.02
N THR A 242 -8.04 -1.26 -14.16
CA THR A 242 -9.04 -1.50 -13.11
C THR A 242 -8.52 -2.48 -12.05
N LEU A 243 -9.14 -2.51 -10.86
CA LEU A 243 -8.76 -3.46 -9.82
C LEU A 243 -9.00 -4.91 -10.27
N GLU A 244 -10.08 -5.17 -11.02
CA GLU A 244 -10.40 -6.49 -11.56
C GLU A 244 -9.31 -6.98 -12.51
N GLN A 245 -8.80 -6.11 -13.41
CA GLN A 245 -7.67 -6.42 -14.29
C GLN A 245 -6.40 -6.73 -13.49
N ALA A 246 -6.13 -5.93 -12.47
CA ALA A 246 -5.00 -6.13 -11.58
C ALA A 246 -5.08 -7.46 -10.83
N LEU A 247 -6.26 -7.82 -10.29
CA LEU A 247 -6.52 -9.10 -9.61
C LEU A 247 -6.32 -10.29 -10.53
N GLN A 248 -6.79 -10.23 -11.77
CA GLN A 248 -6.57 -11.29 -12.75
C GLN A 248 -5.07 -11.56 -12.98
N VAL A 249 -4.26 -10.50 -13.10
CA VAL A 249 -2.80 -10.63 -13.25
C VAL A 249 -2.15 -11.15 -11.98
N ALA A 250 -2.52 -10.61 -10.82
CA ALA A 250 -1.97 -10.98 -9.52
C ALA A 250 -2.26 -12.45 -9.14
N HIS A 251 -3.43 -12.97 -9.56
CA HIS A 251 -3.83 -14.36 -9.31
C HIS A 251 -3.42 -15.34 -10.42
N GLY A 252 -2.92 -14.83 -11.56
CA GLY A 252 -2.50 -15.66 -12.68
C GLY A 252 -3.64 -16.25 -13.51
N THR A 253 -4.82 -15.68 -13.43
CA THR A 253 -5.98 -16.09 -14.21
C THR A 253 -6.03 -15.39 -15.58
N ALA A 254 -5.18 -14.40 -15.81
CA ALA A 254 -5.04 -13.67 -17.07
C ALA A 254 -4.05 -14.37 -18.03
N GLU A 255 -4.13 -15.68 -18.20
CA GLU A 255 -3.41 -16.37 -19.27
C GLU A 255 -4.17 -16.13 -20.58
N GLY A 256 -3.75 -15.13 -21.35
CA GLY A 256 -4.32 -14.89 -22.69
C GLY A 256 -4.43 -13.46 -23.19
N VAL A 257 -4.13 -12.45 -22.38
CA VAL A 257 -4.03 -11.08 -22.91
C VAL A 257 -2.73 -10.96 -23.69
N SER A 258 -2.82 -11.04 -25.02
CA SER A 258 -1.66 -10.98 -25.90
C SER A 258 -0.92 -9.65 -25.77
N LEU A 259 0.40 -9.65 -25.99
CA LEU A 259 1.22 -8.43 -26.07
C LEU A 259 0.63 -7.39 -27.05
N GLN A 260 -0.16 -7.83 -28.05
CA GLN A 260 -0.80 -6.97 -29.03
C GLN A 260 -1.97 -6.14 -28.46
N GLU A 261 -2.72 -6.66 -27.49
CA GLU A 261 -3.80 -5.90 -26.83
C GLU A 261 -3.24 -4.87 -25.84
N GLN A 262 -2.06 -5.10 -25.27
CA GLN A 262 -1.37 -4.16 -24.40
C GLN A 262 -0.79 -2.97 -25.17
N LEU A 263 -0.44 -3.14 -26.45
CA LEU A 263 0.04 -2.07 -27.34
C LEU A 263 -1.10 -1.26 -27.96
N ALA A 264 -2.34 -1.74 -27.90
CA ALA A 264 -3.51 -1.08 -28.48
C ALA A 264 -4.15 -0.03 -27.55
N TRP A 265 -3.75 0.03 -26.26
CA TRP A 265 -4.27 1.06 -25.37
C TRP A 265 -3.70 2.43 -25.73
N LYS A 266 -4.54 3.31 -26.24
CA LYS A 266 -4.24 4.74 -26.41
C LYS A 266 -4.86 5.48 -25.22
N PRO A 267 -4.11 6.37 -24.52
CA PRO A 267 -4.71 7.24 -23.54
C PRO A 267 -5.87 8.03 -24.19
N PRO A 268 -6.93 8.37 -23.43
CA PRO A 268 -7.94 9.29 -23.92
C PRO A 268 -7.23 10.56 -24.36
N THR A 269 -7.32 10.91 -25.64
CA THR A 269 -6.81 12.16 -26.17
C THR A 269 -7.55 13.28 -25.45
N GLU A 270 -6.81 14.22 -24.86
CA GLU A 270 -7.34 15.54 -24.51
C GLU A 270 -8.07 16.07 -25.73
N GLN A 271 -9.38 16.11 -25.68
CA GLN A 271 -10.15 16.80 -26.70
C GLN A 271 -9.82 18.27 -26.55
N ALA A 272 -9.19 18.78 -27.59
CA ALA A 272 -8.82 20.16 -27.77
C ALA A 272 -9.99 21.09 -27.43
N GLU A 273 -9.75 22.00 -26.51
CA GLU A 273 -10.43 23.29 -26.50
C GLU A 273 -10.12 23.99 -27.80
N SER A 274 -11.03 23.95 -28.74
CA SER A 274 -11.04 24.91 -29.85
C SER A 274 -12.50 25.17 -30.25
N SER A 275 -12.82 26.43 -30.15
CA SER A 275 -13.95 27.18 -30.72
C SER A 275 -14.92 27.74 -29.67
N VAL A 276 -14.61 28.94 -29.23
CA VAL A 276 -15.62 30.01 -29.16
C VAL A 276 -14.93 31.23 -29.77
N GLU A 277 -15.37 31.57 -30.99
CA GLU A 277 -15.42 32.94 -31.48
C GLU A 277 -16.63 33.68 -30.84
#